data_42f2544899aa6d754a3c4d7bd23668ed
#
_entry.id   42f2544899aa6d754a3c4d7bd23668ed
#
_cell.length_a   1.000
_cell.length_b   1.000
_cell.length_c   1.000
_cell.angle_alpha   90.00
_cell.angle_beta   90.00
_cell.angle_gamma   90.00
#
_symmetry.space_group_name_H-M   'P 1'
#
loop_
_entity.id
_entity.type
_entity.pdbx_description
1 polymer ?
#
loop_
_entity_poly.entity_id
_entity_poly.type
_entity_poly.pdbx_seq_one_letter_code
_entity_poly.pdbx_strand_id
1 'polypeptide(L)'
;MKKHSHTIEALASEDQPSAKLSNKDYEKQLRNLHVELVKLQQWVVETGAKVIVVFEGRDGAGKGGTIKALTERVSPRVFRVVALPTPTEREKSQMYVQRYIKHFPAAGEIVIFDRSWYNRAGVERVMGFCSEEEAKGFLEQVSAFEKNMIKSGILVLKYWREVSPEEQTRRLEDRIDDGRKTWKLSPMDIKSYTRWDDYTKCRDEMFAASDTAWAPWFVARSEDKKRVRLNLITHLLSQIPYEEIVQPKVKLPKRKVNKSKPSNYPFHYIAEPF
;
A
#
# COMPACT_ATOMS: atom_id res chain seq x y z
N MET A 1 5.62 26.25 21.98
CA MET A 1 5.60 25.67 20.62
C MET A 1 7.01 25.32 20.21
N LYS A 2 7.41 24.06 20.36
CA LYS A 2 8.71 23.57 19.87
C LYS A 2 8.46 22.78 18.60
N LYS A 3 8.80 23.34 17.46
CA LYS A 3 8.84 22.66 16.17
C LYS A 3 9.97 21.63 16.21
N HIS A 4 9.64 20.37 16.23
CA HIS A 4 10.61 19.30 15.95
C HIS A 4 10.68 19.16 14.41
N SER A 5 11.55 19.95 13.81
CA SER A 5 12.00 19.70 12.45
C SER A 5 12.94 18.49 12.48
N HIS A 6 12.46 17.33 12.14
CA HIS A 6 13.32 16.23 11.78
C HIS A 6 13.81 16.46 10.36
N THR A 7 14.94 17.11 10.26
CA THR A 7 15.74 17.20 9.04
C THR A 7 16.27 15.79 8.77
N ILE A 8 15.58 15.04 7.91
CA ILE A 8 16.15 13.82 7.33
C ILE A 8 16.96 14.31 6.14
N GLU A 9 18.28 14.50 6.34
CA GLU A 9 19.23 14.66 5.25
C GLU A 9 19.13 13.44 4.34
N ALA A 10 18.95 13.70 3.07
CA ALA A 10 18.92 12.70 2.01
C ALA A 10 20.27 11.99 1.96
N LEU A 11 20.39 10.81 2.54
CA LEU A 11 21.50 9.90 2.34
C LEU A 11 21.34 9.24 0.96
N ALA A 12 21.70 9.97 -0.08
CA ALA A 12 22.14 9.38 -1.34
C ALA A 12 23.59 8.91 -1.12
N SER A 13 23.78 7.72 -0.59
CA SER A 13 25.05 7.02 -0.64
C SER A 13 24.94 5.83 -1.57
N GLU A 14 25.76 5.88 -2.61
CA GLU A 14 26.02 4.83 -3.58
C GLU A 14 26.39 3.51 -2.90
N ASP A 15 25.83 2.43 -3.45
CA ASP A 15 26.16 1.01 -3.30
C ASP A 15 27.31 0.64 -2.35
N GLN A 16 26.99 0.44 -1.08
CA GLN A 16 27.67 -0.59 -0.30
C GLN A 16 26.65 -1.70 0.02
N PRO A 17 27.00 -2.97 -0.15
CA PRO A 17 26.15 -4.06 0.29
C PRO A 17 26.02 -4.01 1.79
N SER A 18 24.98 -3.34 2.26
CA SER A 18 24.70 -3.22 3.69
C SER A 18 24.45 -4.62 4.25
N ALA A 19 25.07 -4.96 5.39
CA ALA A 19 24.92 -6.25 6.05
C ALA A 19 23.45 -6.68 6.12
N LYS A 20 23.16 -7.97 5.93
CA LYS A 20 21.78 -8.53 5.90
C LYS A 20 21.04 -8.17 7.20
N LEU A 21 19.88 -7.52 7.09
CA LEU A 21 19.08 -7.13 8.25
C LEU A 21 18.56 -8.37 8.99
N SER A 22 18.92 -8.53 10.28
CA SER A 22 18.47 -9.66 11.09
C SER A 22 16.94 -9.65 11.26
N ASN A 23 16.32 -10.81 11.55
CA ASN A 23 14.90 -10.86 11.87
C ASN A 23 14.59 -10.04 13.12
N LYS A 24 15.43 -10.14 14.15
CA LYS A 24 15.26 -9.43 15.42
C LYS A 24 15.27 -7.91 15.24
N ASP A 25 16.20 -7.39 14.45
CA ASP A 25 16.28 -5.95 14.19
C ASP A 25 15.11 -5.47 13.33
N TYR A 26 14.75 -6.24 12.31
CA TYR A 26 13.57 -5.95 11.50
C TYR A 26 12.30 -5.85 12.34
N GLU A 27 12.04 -6.84 13.19
CA GLU A 27 10.84 -6.85 14.05
C GLU A 27 10.85 -5.71 15.07
N LYS A 28 12.03 -5.39 15.62
CA LYS A 28 12.19 -4.23 16.52
C LYS A 28 11.84 -2.91 15.82
N GLN A 29 12.41 -2.68 14.63
CA GLN A 29 12.14 -1.46 13.87
C GLN A 29 10.68 -1.39 13.40
N LEU A 30 10.14 -2.50 12.91
CA LEU A 30 8.75 -2.57 12.48
C LEU A 30 7.78 -2.27 13.63
N ARG A 31 8.07 -2.76 14.84
CA ARG A 31 7.26 -2.44 16.03
C ARG A 31 7.24 -0.95 16.33
N ASN A 32 8.38 -0.26 16.22
CA ASN A 32 8.44 1.18 16.41
C ASN A 32 7.58 1.92 15.36
N LEU A 33 7.69 1.50 14.09
CA LEU A 33 6.89 2.08 13.00
C LEU A 33 5.39 1.80 13.18
N HIS A 34 5.01 0.65 13.72
CA HIS A 34 3.60 0.37 14.05
C HIS A 34 3.05 1.33 15.11
N VAL A 35 3.87 1.73 16.10
CA VAL A 35 3.46 2.76 17.08
C VAL A 35 3.20 4.09 16.38
N GLU A 36 4.08 4.50 15.47
CA GLU A 36 3.89 5.74 14.71
C GLU A 36 2.67 5.67 13.77
N LEU A 37 2.40 4.51 13.16
CA LEU A 37 1.19 4.31 12.35
C LEU A 37 -0.10 4.42 13.18
N VAL A 38 -0.07 3.99 14.44
CA VAL A 38 -1.21 4.19 15.37
C VAL A 38 -1.39 5.67 15.71
N LYS A 39 -0.32 6.43 15.91
CA LYS A 39 -0.40 7.89 16.10
C LYS A 39 -0.97 8.58 14.86
N LEU A 40 -0.48 8.22 13.68
CA LEU A 40 -1.04 8.69 12.41
C LEU A 40 -2.53 8.37 12.31
N GLN A 41 -2.95 7.15 12.66
CA GLN A 41 -4.35 6.77 12.65
C GLN A 41 -5.20 7.69 13.55
N GLN A 42 -4.74 7.95 14.77
CA GLN A 42 -5.44 8.82 15.72
C GLN A 42 -5.58 10.23 15.16
N TRP A 43 -4.50 10.77 14.60
CA TRP A 43 -4.49 12.09 13.98
C TRP A 43 -5.45 12.18 12.77
N VAL A 44 -5.46 11.16 11.91
CA VAL A 44 -6.36 11.11 10.75
C VAL A 44 -7.82 11.13 11.18
N VAL A 45 -8.18 10.36 12.21
CA VAL A 45 -9.54 10.32 12.75
C VAL A 45 -9.94 11.66 13.36
N GLU A 46 -9.07 12.27 14.16
CA GLU A 46 -9.34 13.52 14.88
C GLU A 46 -9.47 14.72 13.93
N THR A 47 -8.59 14.78 12.91
CA THR A 47 -8.57 15.91 11.97
C THR A 47 -9.53 15.74 10.79
N GLY A 48 -10.06 14.54 10.57
CA GLY A 48 -10.84 14.23 9.39
C GLY A 48 -10.00 14.21 8.10
N ALA A 49 -8.69 14.05 8.20
CA ALA A 49 -7.81 13.98 7.03
C ALA A 49 -8.22 12.84 6.09
N LYS A 50 -8.05 13.08 4.79
CA LYS A 50 -8.36 12.11 3.72
C LYS A 50 -7.07 11.78 2.98
N VAL A 51 -6.68 10.51 2.97
CA VAL A 51 -5.42 10.09 2.37
C VAL A 51 -5.67 8.94 1.38
N ILE A 52 -5.09 9.05 0.19
CA ILE A 52 -4.98 7.96 -0.78
C ILE A 52 -3.52 7.56 -0.89
N VAL A 53 -3.25 6.27 -0.77
CA VAL A 53 -1.93 5.67 -1.03
C VAL A 53 -2.05 4.69 -2.18
N VAL A 54 -1.34 4.97 -3.26
CA VAL A 54 -1.32 4.12 -4.46
C VAL A 54 -0.08 3.24 -4.43
N PHE A 55 -0.25 1.93 -4.54
CA PHE A 55 0.81 0.96 -4.71
C PHE A 55 0.78 0.37 -6.11
N GLU A 56 1.77 0.73 -6.91
CA GLU A 56 2.03 0.17 -8.23
C GLU A 56 3.41 -0.52 -8.26
N GLY A 57 3.73 -1.15 -9.35
CA GLY A 57 5.02 -1.79 -9.54
C GLY A 57 4.93 -3.17 -10.18
N ARG A 58 6.10 -3.74 -10.48
CA ARG A 58 6.25 -5.00 -11.18
C ARG A 58 5.65 -6.18 -10.41
N ASP A 59 5.29 -7.21 -11.12
CA ASP A 59 4.90 -8.47 -10.49
C ASP A 59 6.11 -9.06 -9.75
N GLY A 60 5.87 -9.69 -8.61
CA GLY A 60 6.97 -10.13 -7.75
C GLY A 60 7.59 -9.04 -6.87
N ALA A 61 7.37 -7.74 -7.10
CA ALA A 61 7.98 -6.66 -6.32
C ALA A 61 7.54 -6.60 -4.83
N GLY A 62 6.50 -7.35 -4.43
CA GLY A 62 6.12 -7.52 -3.03
C GLY A 62 5.18 -6.45 -2.47
N LYS A 63 4.33 -5.86 -3.32
CA LYS A 63 3.28 -4.89 -2.95
C LYS A 63 2.44 -5.36 -1.77
N GLY A 64 1.72 -6.47 -1.90
CA GLY A 64 0.85 -6.99 -0.84
C GLY A 64 1.55 -7.28 0.49
N GLY A 65 2.84 -7.69 0.47
CA GLY A 65 3.61 -7.88 1.70
C GLY A 65 3.96 -6.57 2.41
N THR A 66 4.09 -5.47 1.68
CA THR A 66 4.29 -4.14 2.25
C THR A 66 2.97 -3.58 2.79
N ILE A 67 1.89 -3.72 2.04
CA ILE A 67 0.54 -3.32 2.46
C ILE A 67 0.17 -4.06 3.75
N LYS A 68 0.44 -5.39 3.83
CA LYS A 68 0.23 -6.15 5.07
C LYS A 68 1.04 -5.59 6.24
N ALA A 69 2.33 -5.31 6.06
CA ALA A 69 3.17 -4.75 7.13
C ALA A 69 2.67 -3.37 7.59
N LEU A 70 2.16 -2.54 6.67
CA LEU A 70 1.61 -1.23 6.96
C LEU A 70 0.27 -1.32 7.71
N THR A 71 -0.56 -2.33 7.44
CA THR A 71 -1.94 -2.41 7.98
C THR A 71 -2.10 -3.36 9.15
N GLU A 72 -1.05 -4.10 9.52
CA GLU A 72 -1.14 -5.19 10.52
C GLU A 72 -1.59 -4.75 11.91
N ARG A 73 -1.29 -3.51 12.31
CA ARG A 73 -1.53 -3.02 13.68
C ARG A 73 -2.43 -1.78 13.74
N VAL A 74 -3.07 -1.45 12.63
CA VAL A 74 -4.01 -0.33 12.56
C VAL A 74 -5.43 -0.83 12.30
N SER A 75 -6.41 0.04 12.55
CA SER A 75 -7.83 -0.31 12.34
C SER A 75 -8.17 -0.41 10.85
N PRO A 76 -8.79 -1.51 10.40
CA PRO A 76 -9.25 -1.63 9.01
C PRO A 76 -10.43 -0.69 8.68
N ARG A 77 -11.02 -0.04 9.69
CA ARG A 77 -12.04 0.99 9.48
C ARG A 77 -11.42 2.32 9.07
N VAL A 78 -10.17 2.56 9.43
CA VAL A 78 -9.41 3.78 9.10
C VAL A 78 -8.48 3.52 7.92
N PHE A 79 -7.71 2.41 7.96
CA PHE A 79 -6.84 1.99 6.88
C PHE A 79 -7.57 0.94 6.02
N ARG A 80 -8.19 1.38 4.94
CA ARG A 80 -8.92 0.49 4.03
C ARG A 80 -8.04 0.10 2.85
N VAL A 81 -7.92 -1.20 2.61
CA VAL A 81 -7.21 -1.72 1.43
C VAL A 81 -8.22 -2.02 0.32
N VAL A 82 -7.95 -1.49 -0.86
CA VAL A 82 -8.77 -1.68 -2.06
C VAL A 82 -7.93 -2.39 -3.12
N ALA A 83 -8.31 -3.62 -3.43
CA ALA A 83 -7.77 -4.42 -4.52
C ALA A 83 -8.94 -4.82 -5.43
N LEU A 84 -9.10 -4.13 -6.55
CA LEU A 84 -10.24 -4.37 -7.44
C LEU A 84 -10.01 -5.59 -8.33
N PRO A 85 -11.03 -6.44 -8.53
CA PRO A 85 -10.96 -7.53 -9.49
C PRO A 85 -10.99 -7.01 -10.93
N THR A 86 -10.97 -7.92 -11.90
CA THR A 86 -11.23 -7.60 -13.30
C THR A 86 -12.53 -6.81 -13.44
N PRO A 87 -12.59 -5.75 -14.28
CA PRO A 87 -13.82 -4.98 -14.49
C PRO A 87 -14.97 -5.85 -14.95
N THR A 88 -16.16 -5.62 -14.38
CA THR A 88 -17.40 -6.19 -14.87
C THR A 88 -17.79 -5.58 -16.23
N GLU A 89 -18.69 -6.23 -17.00
CA GLU A 89 -19.15 -5.68 -18.27
C GLU A 89 -19.79 -4.29 -18.12
N ARG A 90 -20.49 -4.07 -17.00
CA ARG A 90 -21.01 -2.73 -16.68
C ARG A 90 -19.89 -1.71 -16.46
N GLU A 91 -18.85 -2.06 -15.69
CA GLU A 91 -17.72 -1.16 -15.41
C GLU A 91 -16.91 -0.85 -16.68
N LYS A 92 -16.82 -1.78 -17.64
CA LYS A 92 -16.18 -1.54 -18.94
C LYS A 92 -16.91 -0.49 -19.78
N SER A 93 -18.23 -0.36 -19.64
CA SER A 93 -19.03 0.64 -20.34
C SER A 93 -19.11 2.00 -19.66
N GLN A 94 -18.53 2.13 -18.46
CA GLN A 94 -18.50 3.36 -17.66
C GLN A 94 -17.22 4.16 -17.92
N MET A 95 -17.22 5.41 -17.47
CA MET A 95 -15.97 6.19 -17.40
C MET A 95 -14.91 5.42 -16.58
N TYR A 96 -13.73 5.24 -17.12
CA TYR A 96 -12.70 4.34 -16.58
C TYR A 96 -12.43 4.52 -15.08
N VAL A 97 -12.26 5.76 -14.63
CA VAL A 97 -11.95 6.05 -13.24
C VAL A 97 -13.13 5.86 -12.28
N GLN A 98 -14.35 5.73 -12.78
CA GLN A 98 -15.56 5.65 -11.96
C GLN A 98 -15.53 4.47 -10.98
N ARG A 99 -14.96 3.32 -11.38
CA ARG A 99 -14.82 2.16 -10.51
C ARG A 99 -13.91 2.39 -9.30
N TYR A 100 -12.98 3.34 -9.37
CA TYR A 100 -12.06 3.71 -8.28
C TYR A 100 -12.65 4.79 -7.38
N ILE A 101 -13.35 5.76 -7.94
CA ILE A 101 -13.89 6.93 -7.23
C ILE A 101 -14.81 6.52 -6.07
N LYS A 102 -15.63 5.49 -6.23
CA LYS A 102 -16.52 4.98 -5.18
C LYS A 102 -15.80 4.50 -3.92
N HIS A 103 -14.50 4.27 -4.00
CA HIS A 103 -13.67 3.80 -2.89
C HIS A 103 -12.85 4.92 -2.24
N PHE A 104 -12.94 6.15 -2.71
CA PHE A 104 -12.18 7.26 -2.18
C PHE A 104 -12.47 7.49 -0.69
N PRO A 105 -11.52 8.08 0.05
CA PRO A 105 -11.66 8.25 1.49
C PRO A 105 -12.74 9.25 1.85
N ALA A 106 -13.55 8.91 2.85
CA ALA A 106 -14.28 9.87 3.64
C ALA A 106 -13.34 10.56 4.65
N ALA A 107 -13.84 11.58 5.36
CA ALA A 107 -13.08 12.21 6.44
C ALA A 107 -12.67 11.17 7.48
N GLY A 108 -11.40 11.18 7.86
CA GLY A 108 -10.86 10.23 8.84
C GLY A 108 -10.42 8.88 8.26
N GLU A 109 -10.22 8.78 6.94
CA GLU A 109 -9.85 7.52 6.29
C GLU A 109 -8.55 7.62 5.49
N ILE A 110 -7.78 6.54 5.49
CA ILE A 110 -6.64 6.26 4.61
C ILE A 110 -7.03 5.09 3.71
N VAL A 111 -7.11 5.34 2.41
CA VAL A 111 -7.40 4.29 1.43
C VAL A 111 -6.13 3.89 0.70
N ILE A 112 -5.80 2.61 0.76
CA ILE A 112 -4.62 2.02 0.13
C ILE A 112 -5.08 1.21 -1.09
N PHE A 113 -4.70 1.65 -2.28
CA PHE A 113 -4.94 0.92 -3.51
C PHE A 113 -3.79 -0.07 -3.79
N ASP A 114 -4.07 -1.38 -3.74
CA ASP A 114 -3.18 -2.42 -4.30
C ASP A 114 -3.50 -2.57 -5.78
N ARG A 115 -2.77 -1.88 -6.62
CA ARG A 115 -3.09 -1.48 -8.00
C ARG A 115 -4.27 -0.48 -8.06
N SER A 116 -4.19 0.43 -9.00
CA SER A 116 -5.08 1.58 -9.07
C SER A 116 -5.55 1.85 -10.50
N TRP A 117 -6.02 3.07 -10.75
CA TRP A 117 -6.31 3.58 -12.09
C TRP A 117 -5.10 3.53 -13.03
N TYR A 118 -3.91 3.42 -12.52
CA TYR A 118 -2.69 3.23 -13.31
C TYR A 118 -2.60 1.86 -13.99
N ASN A 119 -3.48 0.91 -13.70
CA ASN A 119 -3.62 -0.31 -14.49
C ASN A 119 -3.79 -0.02 -15.99
N ARG A 120 -4.48 1.08 -16.37
CA ARG A 120 -4.67 1.51 -17.75
C ARG A 120 -3.34 1.82 -18.45
N ALA A 121 -2.42 2.48 -17.76
CA ALA A 121 -1.10 2.79 -18.28
C ALA A 121 -0.13 1.59 -18.24
N GLY A 122 -0.38 0.60 -17.38
CA GLY A 122 0.47 -0.56 -17.14
C GLY A 122 -0.11 -1.85 -17.70
N VAL A 123 -0.65 -2.69 -16.81
CA VAL A 123 -1.07 -4.06 -17.16
C VAL A 123 -2.13 -4.13 -18.26
N GLU A 124 -3.09 -3.19 -18.29
CA GLU A 124 -4.14 -3.23 -19.30
C GLU A 124 -3.58 -2.95 -20.70
N ARG A 125 -2.67 -1.99 -20.82
CA ARG A 125 -1.99 -1.67 -22.07
C ARG A 125 -1.06 -2.79 -22.51
N VAL A 126 -0.17 -3.28 -21.62
CA VAL A 126 0.79 -4.34 -21.95
C VAL A 126 0.11 -5.63 -22.37
N MET A 127 -1.04 -5.96 -21.75
CA MET A 127 -1.78 -7.20 -22.04
C MET A 127 -2.84 -7.05 -23.13
N GLY A 128 -3.02 -5.85 -23.69
CA GLY A 128 -4.01 -5.59 -24.73
C GLY A 128 -5.44 -5.62 -24.21
N PHE A 129 -5.68 -5.26 -22.94
CA PHE A 129 -7.01 -5.15 -22.35
C PHE A 129 -7.65 -3.78 -22.59
N CYS A 130 -6.88 -2.83 -23.09
CA CYS A 130 -7.33 -1.56 -23.61
C CYS A 130 -6.61 -1.23 -24.91
N SER A 131 -7.16 -0.31 -25.70
CA SER A 131 -6.51 0.20 -26.90
C SER A 131 -5.40 1.19 -26.55
N GLU A 132 -4.49 1.47 -27.51
CA GLU A 132 -3.46 2.50 -27.35
C GLU A 132 -4.08 3.90 -27.18
N GLU A 133 -5.21 4.19 -27.87
CA GLU A 133 -5.93 5.45 -27.75
C GLU A 133 -6.49 5.64 -26.34
N GLU A 134 -7.06 4.57 -25.76
CA GLU A 134 -7.56 4.59 -24.37
C GLU A 134 -6.44 4.82 -23.36
N ALA A 135 -5.29 4.16 -23.53
CA ALA A 135 -4.13 4.33 -22.66
C ALA A 135 -3.56 5.75 -22.79
N LYS A 136 -3.43 6.27 -23.99
CA LYS A 136 -2.96 7.64 -24.25
C LYS A 136 -3.92 8.68 -23.68
N GLY A 137 -5.22 8.55 -23.94
CA GLY A 137 -6.24 9.45 -23.39
C GLY A 137 -6.26 9.44 -21.86
N PHE A 138 -6.00 8.31 -21.21
CA PHE A 138 -5.81 8.23 -19.77
C PHE A 138 -4.57 9.01 -19.30
N LEU A 139 -3.43 8.84 -19.96
CA LEU A 139 -2.18 9.53 -19.60
C LEU A 139 -2.29 11.05 -19.75
N GLU A 140 -3.04 11.54 -20.75
CA GLU A 140 -3.32 12.96 -20.95
C GLU A 140 -4.17 13.56 -19.82
N GLN A 141 -5.02 12.78 -19.17
CA GLN A 141 -6.02 13.26 -18.21
C GLN A 141 -5.65 12.98 -16.75
N VAL A 142 -4.79 11.99 -16.47
CA VAL A 142 -4.56 11.50 -15.10
C VAL A 142 -4.01 12.57 -14.16
N SER A 143 -3.11 13.44 -14.63
CA SER A 143 -2.57 14.53 -13.80
C SER A 143 -3.65 15.55 -13.40
N ALA A 144 -4.57 15.89 -14.30
CA ALA A 144 -5.70 16.77 -13.99
C ALA A 144 -6.68 16.11 -13.03
N PHE A 145 -6.93 14.82 -13.20
CA PHE A 145 -7.76 14.03 -12.30
C PHE A 145 -7.19 14.01 -10.87
N GLU A 146 -5.90 13.71 -10.69
CA GLU A 146 -5.23 13.74 -9.40
C GLU A 146 -5.20 15.15 -8.78
N LYS A 147 -4.99 16.17 -9.61
CA LYS A 147 -5.03 17.56 -9.14
C LYS A 147 -6.41 17.94 -8.58
N ASN A 148 -7.49 17.42 -9.16
CA ASN A 148 -8.84 17.64 -8.64
C ASN A 148 -9.06 16.94 -7.29
N MET A 149 -8.52 15.72 -7.09
CA MET A 149 -8.55 15.05 -5.79
C MET A 149 -7.85 15.87 -4.71
N ILE A 150 -6.66 16.39 -5.01
CA ILE A 150 -5.86 17.20 -4.08
C ILE A 150 -6.59 18.51 -3.75
N LYS A 151 -7.18 19.19 -4.75
CA LYS A 151 -8.01 20.39 -4.53
C LYS A 151 -9.23 20.10 -3.66
N SER A 152 -9.72 18.86 -3.64
CA SER A 152 -10.80 18.41 -2.76
C SER A 152 -10.32 18.01 -1.35
N GLY A 153 -9.05 18.31 -1.02
CA GLY A 153 -8.45 18.06 0.29
C GLY A 153 -8.03 16.61 0.52
N ILE A 154 -7.79 15.84 -0.54
CA ILE A 154 -7.25 14.48 -0.44
C ILE A 154 -5.74 14.54 -0.64
N LEU A 155 -4.98 14.01 0.32
CA LEU A 155 -3.54 13.79 0.15
C LEU A 155 -3.34 12.52 -0.70
N VAL A 156 -2.58 12.63 -1.79
CA VAL A 156 -2.30 11.50 -2.69
C VAL A 156 -0.82 11.16 -2.64
N LEU A 157 -0.50 9.93 -2.24
CA LEU A 157 0.86 9.39 -2.21
C LEU A 157 0.97 8.23 -3.19
N LYS A 158 1.94 8.28 -4.10
CA LYS A 158 2.12 7.26 -5.15
C LYS A 158 3.45 6.53 -4.97
N TYR A 159 3.39 5.21 -4.83
CA TYR A 159 4.55 4.35 -4.65
C TYR A 159 4.68 3.34 -5.78
N TRP A 160 5.82 3.39 -6.46
CA TRP A 160 6.23 2.36 -7.41
C TRP A 160 7.22 1.40 -6.74
N ARG A 161 6.89 0.12 -6.77
CA ARG A 161 7.77 -0.95 -6.30
C ARG A 161 8.58 -1.51 -7.45
N GLU A 162 9.87 -1.17 -7.47
CA GLU A 162 10.79 -1.68 -8.48
C GLU A 162 11.54 -2.90 -7.96
N VAL A 163 11.84 -3.85 -8.84
CA VAL A 163 12.60 -5.07 -8.58
C VAL A 163 13.43 -5.38 -9.80
N SER A 164 14.63 -5.95 -9.63
CA SER A 164 15.45 -6.39 -10.76
C SER A 164 14.84 -7.63 -11.46
N PRO A 165 15.20 -7.89 -12.73
CA PRO A 165 14.78 -9.09 -13.44
C PRO A 165 15.16 -10.39 -12.69
N GLU A 166 16.37 -10.42 -12.14
CA GLU A 166 16.92 -11.57 -11.41
C GLU A 166 16.14 -11.84 -10.13
N GLU A 167 15.86 -10.80 -9.35
CA GLU A 167 15.08 -10.94 -8.12
C GLU A 167 13.62 -11.26 -8.42
N GLN A 168 13.04 -10.73 -9.51
CA GLN A 168 11.70 -11.11 -9.95
C GLN A 168 11.63 -12.61 -10.26
N THR A 169 12.58 -13.11 -11.06
CA THR A 169 12.71 -14.52 -11.42
C THR A 169 12.76 -15.39 -10.16
N ARG A 170 13.70 -15.10 -9.28
CA ARG A 170 13.88 -15.83 -8.02
C ARG A 170 12.59 -15.86 -7.17
N ARG A 171 11.84 -14.75 -7.15
CA ARG A 171 10.57 -14.67 -6.38
C ARG A 171 9.43 -15.43 -7.03
N LEU A 172 9.39 -15.53 -8.35
CA LEU A 172 8.39 -16.34 -9.05
C LEU A 172 8.68 -17.82 -8.86
N GLU A 173 9.96 -18.24 -8.94
CA GLU A 173 10.40 -19.61 -8.59
C GLU A 173 10.03 -19.97 -7.13
N ASP A 174 10.34 -19.10 -6.17
CA ASP A 174 9.91 -19.25 -4.76
C ASP A 174 8.38 -19.45 -4.59
N ARG A 175 7.55 -18.96 -5.53
CA ARG A 175 6.09 -19.16 -5.48
C ARG A 175 5.67 -20.53 -6.04
N ILE A 176 6.42 -21.04 -7.02
CA ILE A 176 6.20 -22.38 -7.59
C ILE A 176 6.50 -23.43 -6.53
N ASP A 177 7.61 -23.26 -5.82
CA ASP A 177 8.13 -24.27 -4.88
C ASP A 177 7.43 -24.28 -3.52
N ASP A 178 6.83 -23.17 -3.09
CA ASP A 178 6.15 -23.06 -1.79
C ASP A 178 4.64 -23.18 -1.94
N GLY A 179 4.07 -24.35 -1.57
CA GLY A 179 2.63 -24.62 -1.62
C GLY A 179 1.74 -23.58 -0.93
N ARG A 180 2.28 -22.80 0.02
CA ARG A 180 1.57 -21.66 0.67
C ARG A 180 1.52 -20.43 -0.20
N LYS A 181 2.25 -20.39 -1.33
CA LYS A 181 2.38 -19.24 -2.24
C LYS A 181 1.83 -19.52 -3.64
N THR A 182 1.51 -20.74 -3.99
CA THR A 182 1.04 -21.14 -5.33
C THR A 182 -0.16 -20.31 -5.80
N TRP A 183 -1.08 -19.97 -4.90
CA TRP A 183 -2.24 -19.11 -5.20
C TRP A 183 -1.87 -17.68 -5.66
N LYS A 184 -0.61 -17.25 -5.44
CA LYS A 184 -0.07 -15.95 -5.89
C LYS A 184 0.52 -16.01 -7.30
N LEU A 185 0.58 -17.19 -7.89
CA LEU A 185 1.06 -17.39 -9.25
C LEU A 185 -0.15 -17.57 -10.17
N SER A 186 -0.43 -16.59 -10.97
CA SER A 186 -1.51 -16.62 -11.95
C SER A 186 -0.95 -16.80 -13.37
N PRO A 187 -1.77 -17.25 -14.34
CA PRO A 187 -1.37 -17.23 -15.76
C PRO A 187 -0.95 -15.83 -16.26
N MET A 188 -1.44 -14.78 -15.59
CA MET A 188 -1.06 -13.40 -15.88
C MET A 188 0.38 -13.11 -15.46
N ASP A 189 0.83 -13.60 -14.29
CA ASP A 189 2.22 -13.43 -13.84
C ASP A 189 3.20 -14.06 -14.86
N ILE A 190 2.87 -15.22 -15.42
CA ILE A 190 3.70 -15.87 -16.44
C ILE A 190 3.76 -15.05 -17.74
N LYS A 191 2.61 -14.52 -18.19
CA LYS A 191 2.57 -13.67 -19.38
C LYS A 191 3.32 -12.35 -19.17
N SER A 192 3.18 -11.73 -18.00
CA SER A 192 3.86 -10.47 -17.69
C SER A 192 5.38 -10.64 -17.56
N TYR A 193 5.83 -11.79 -17.08
CA TYR A 193 7.25 -12.11 -16.93
C TYR A 193 8.03 -12.00 -18.25
N THR A 194 7.46 -12.43 -19.35
CA THR A 194 8.08 -12.37 -20.69
C THR A 194 8.01 -10.99 -21.35
N ARG A 195 7.34 -10.01 -20.71
CA ARG A 195 7.09 -8.67 -21.27
C ARG A 195 7.79 -7.56 -20.47
N TRP A 196 8.97 -7.86 -19.97
CA TRP A 196 9.72 -6.94 -19.11
C TRP A 196 9.92 -5.55 -19.73
N ASP A 197 10.33 -5.51 -21.01
CA ASP A 197 10.61 -4.26 -21.71
C ASP A 197 9.34 -3.45 -22.01
N ASP A 198 8.24 -4.13 -22.35
CA ASP A 198 6.93 -3.48 -22.53
C ASP A 198 6.48 -2.79 -21.23
N TYR A 199 6.62 -3.48 -20.09
CA TYR A 199 6.32 -2.89 -18.78
C TYR A 199 7.26 -1.74 -18.45
N THR A 200 8.55 -1.81 -18.83
CA THR A 200 9.50 -0.73 -18.60
C THR A 200 9.09 0.51 -19.38
N LYS A 201 8.79 0.36 -20.67
CA LYS A 201 8.31 1.44 -21.53
C LYS A 201 7.03 2.07 -20.97
N CYS A 202 6.04 1.26 -20.64
CA CYS A 202 4.77 1.74 -20.09
C CYS A 202 4.95 2.48 -18.75
N ARG A 203 5.85 2.00 -17.88
CA ARG A 203 6.21 2.70 -16.62
C ARG A 203 6.80 4.06 -16.88
N ASP A 204 7.76 4.16 -17.80
CA ASP A 204 8.48 5.41 -18.08
C ASP A 204 7.54 6.46 -18.70
N GLU A 205 6.66 6.04 -19.61
CA GLU A 205 5.61 6.92 -20.17
C GLU A 205 4.59 7.34 -19.08
N MET A 206 4.22 6.44 -18.18
CA MET A 206 3.34 6.73 -17.04
C MET A 206 3.98 7.77 -16.11
N PHE A 207 5.26 7.62 -15.79
CA PHE A 207 5.97 8.59 -14.95
C PHE A 207 6.06 9.94 -15.66
N ALA A 208 6.45 9.96 -16.93
CA ALA A 208 6.53 11.20 -17.70
C ALA A 208 5.21 11.99 -17.73
N ALA A 209 4.06 11.29 -17.75
CA ALA A 209 2.74 11.91 -17.78
C ALA A 209 2.20 12.30 -16.40
N SER A 210 2.65 11.64 -15.33
CA SER A 210 1.99 11.75 -14.02
C SER A 210 2.91 12.04 -12.84
N ASP A 211 4.22 12.14 -13.03
CA ASP A 211 5.13 12.58 -11.97
C ASP A 211 5.07 14.11 -11.85
N THR A 212 4.31 14.57 -10.90
CA THR A 212 4.03 16.00 -10.72
C THR A 212 4.48 16.48 -9.35
N ALA A 213 4.79 17.79 -9.22
CA ALA A 213 5.22 18.39 -7.95
C ALA A 213 4.19 18.23 -6.83
N TRP A 214 2.90 18.10 -7.16
CA TRP A 214 1.83 17.95 -6.17
C TRP A 214 1.45 16.49 -5.86
N ALA A 215 1.85 15.55 -6.70
CA ALA A 215 1.68 14.10 -6.50
C ALA A 215 2.82 13.34 -7.19
N PRO A 216 4.03 13.38 -6.62
CA PRO A 216 5.19 12.71 -7.20
C PRO A 216 5.09 11.18 -7.05
N TRP A 217 5.82 10.48 -7.92
CA TRP A 217 6.07 9.06 -7.79
C TRP A 217 7.30 8.80 -6.91
N PHE A 218 7.12 8.04 -5.85
CA PHE A 218 8.20 7.56 -5.02
C PHE A 218 8.58 6.13 -5.41
N VAL A 219 9.79 5.93 -5.91
CA VAL A 219 10.27 4.62 -6.33
C VAL A 219 10.99 3.92 -5.18
N ALA A 220 10.49 2.74 -4.80
CA ALA A 220 11.08 1.93 -3.76
C ALA A 220 11.77 0.69 -4.35
N ARG A 221 13.12 0.64 -4.27
CA ARG A 221 13.92 -0.54 -4.63
C ARG A 221 13.56 -1.71 -3.72
N SER A 222 13.22 -2.85 -4.29
CA SER A 222 12.57 -3.96 -3.58
C SER A 222 13.41 -5.22 -3.45
N GLU A 223 14.71 -5.13 -3.66
CA GLU A 223 15.64 -6.27 -3.55
C GLU A 223 15.61 -6.91 -2.16
N ASP A 224 15.64 -6.12 -1.10
CA ASP A 224 15.46 -6.59 0.27
C ASP A 224 14.04 -6.31 0.78
N LYS A 225 13.25 -7.37 0.95
CA LYS A 225 11.85 -7.28 1.41
C LYS A 225 11.70 -6.62 2.79
N LYS A 226 12.65 -6.80 3.70
CA LYS A 226 12.59 -6.23 5.05
C LYS A 226 12.89 -4.73 5.00
N ARG A 227 14.00 -4.38 4.37
CA ARG A 227 14.45 -2.98 4.27
C ARG A 227 13.41 -2.12 3.57
N VAL A 228 12.93 -2.56 2.43
CA VAL A 228 11.95 -1.76 1.68
C VAL A 228 10.63 -1.56 2.43
N ARG A 229 10.20 -2.52 3.26
CA ARG A 229 9.00 -2.33 4.09
C ARG A 229 9.25 -1.24 5.14
N LEU A 230 10.39 -1.29 5.84
CA LEU A 230 10.74 -0.26 6.82
C LEU A 230 10.87 1.11 6.16
N ASN A 231 11.65 1.20 5.09
CA ASN A 231 11.91 2.45 4.39
C ASN A 231 10.62 3.08 3.84
N LEU A 232 9.75 2.27 3.26
CA LEU A 232 8.49 2.76 2.69
C LEU A 232 7.52 3.24 3.78
N ILE A 233 7.40 2.51 4.91
CA ILE A 233 6.57 2.97 6.02
C ILE A 233 7.14 4.25 6.63
N THR A 234 8.47 4.33 6.83
CA THR A 234 9.14 5.54 7.30
C THR A 234 8.89 6.73 6.38
N HIS A 235 9.04 6.51 5.07
CA HIS A 235 8.77 7.54 4.08
C HIS A 235 7.30 7.98 4.07
N LEU A 236 6.35 7.05 4.13
CA LEU A 236 4.91 7.36 4.19
C LEU A 236 4.60 8.24 5.42
N LEU A 237 5.14 7.89 6.57
CA LEU A 237 4.99 8.67 7.80
C LEU A 237 5.57 10.08 7.67
N SER A 238 6.69 10.24 6.95
CA SER A 238 7.31 11.56 6.72
C SER A 238 6.53 12.45 5.75
N GLN A 239 5.70 11.87 4.88
CA GLN A 239 4.92 12.61 3.89
C GLN A 239 3.59 13.16 4.43
N ILE A 240 3.14 12.68 5.59
CA ILE A 240 1.88 13.10 6.20
C ILE A 240 2.21 13.98 7.42
N PRO A 241 1.72 15.22 7.51
CA PRO A 241 2.05 16.16 8.58
C PRO A 241 1.24 15.85 9.85
N TYR A 242 1.31 14.59 10.34
CA TYR A 242 0.60 14.21 11.54
C TYR A 242 1.33 14.63 12.82
N GLU A 243 0.54 14.86 13.85
CA GLU A 243 1.01 15.19 15.21
C GLU A 243 0.47 14.14 16.19
N GLU A 244 1.17 13.97 17.30
CA GLU A 244 0.72 13.07 18.36
C GLU A 244 -0.51 13.67 19.06
N ILE A 245 -1.64 12.94 19.02
CA ILE A 245 -2.85 13.31 19.77
C ILE A 245 -2.71 12.79 21.19
N VAL A 246 -2.69 13.72 22.14
CA VAL A 246 -2.62 13.37 23.58
C VAL A 246 -3.88 12.64 24.01
N GLN A 247 -3.76 11.36 24.30
CA GLN A 247 -4.87 10.56 24.79
C GLN A 247 -4.96 10.65 26.32
N PRO A 248 -6.16 10.81 26.89
CA PRO A 248 -6.33 10.76 28.35
C PRO A 248 -5.91 9.38 28.88
N LYS A 249 -5.22 9.36 30.02
CA LYS A 249 -4.85 8.10 30.68
C LYS A 249 -6.12 7.36 31.11
N VAL A 250 -6.40 6.24 30.47
CA VAL A 250 -7.54 5.38 30.80
C VAL A 250 -7.13 4.41 31.92
N LYS A 251 -7.91 4.37 33.02
CA LYS A 251 -7.79 3.33 34.02
C LYS A 251 -8.99 2.39 33.89
N LEU A 252 -8.72 1.10 33.81
CA LEU A 252 -9.79 0.11 33.82
C LEU A 252 -10.53 0.17 35.15
N PRO A 253 -11.88 0.31 35.17
CA PRO A 253 -12.64 0.22 36.39
C PRO A 253 -12.57 -1.21 36.97
N LYS A 254 -12.70 -1.32 38.31
CA LYS A 254 -12.80 -2.66 38.90
C LYS A 254 -14.04 -3.36 38.37
N ARG A 255 -13.88 -4.59 37.87
CA ARG A 255 -15.02 -5.41 37.44
C ARG A 255 -15.87 -5.76 38.64
N LYS A 256 -17.15 -5.44 38.61
CA LYS A 256 -18.10 -5.96 39.61
C LYS A 256 -18.28 -7.46 39.33
N VAL A 257 -17.80 -8.29 40.26
CA VAL A 257 -18.01 -9.74 40.15
C VAL A 257 -19.46 -10.00 40.62
N ASN A 258 -20.33 -10.21 39.64
CA ASN A 258 -21.67 -10.72 39.97
C ASN A 258 -21.50 -12.19 40.37
N LYS A 259 -22.05 -12.56 41.55
CA LYS A 259 -22.18 -13.95 41.99
C LYS A 259 -23.31 -14.68 41.23
N SER A 260 -23.42 -14.43 39.91
CA SER A 260 -24.34 -15.19 39.07
C SER A 260 -23.88 -16.64 39.00
N LYS A 261 -24.84 -17.56 39.06
CA LYS A 261 -24.54 -18.98 38.84
C LYS A 261 -23.90 -19.16 37.43
N PRO A 262 -22.94 -20.08 37.27
CA PRO A 262 -22.42 -20.40 35.95
C PRO A 262 -23.57 -20.71 34.98
N SER A 263 -23.41 -20.30 33.73
CA SER A 263 -24.38 -20.64 32.68
C SER A 263 -24.44 -22.17 32.52
N ASN A 264 -25.64 -22.74 32.58
CA ASN A 264 -25.86 -24.17 32.27
C ASN A 264 -26.06 -24.41 30.77
N TYR A 265 -25.78 -23.39 29.91
CA TYR A 265 -25.88 -23.55 28.46
C TYR A 265 -24.80 -24.51 27.96
N PRO A 266 -25.13 -25.52 27.15
CA PRO A 266 -24.17 -26.48 26.61
C PRO A 266 -23.40 -25.84 25.48
N PHE A 267 -22.27 -25.16 25.76
CA PHE A 267 -21.40 -24.57 24.75
C PHE A 267 -20.67 -25.65 23.96
N HIS A 268 -20.56 -25.43 22.67
CA HIS A 268 -19.66 -26.21 21.79
C HIS A 268 -18.27 -25.55 21.81
N TYR A 269 -17.39 -26.10 22.63
CA TYR A 269 -16.01 -25.63 22.69
C TYR A 269 -15.19 -26.20 21.54
N ILE A 270 -14.32 -25.38 21.00
CA ILE A 270 -13.30 -25.86 20.04
C ILE A 270 -12.30 -26.69 20.83
N ALA A 271 -11.94 -27.86 20.31
CA ALA A 271 -10.90 -28.69 20.91
C ALA A 271 -9.56 -27.92 20.93
N GLU A 272 -8.80 -28.09 22.00
CA GLU A 272 -7.49 -27.45 22.20
C GLU A 272 -6.38 -28.49 22.04
N PRO A 273 -5.99 -28.86 20.80
CA PRO A 273 -4.99 -29.87 20.56
C PRO A 273 -3.54 -29.37 20.74
N PHE A 274 -3.32 -28.05 21.00
CA PHE A 274 -2.02 -27.41 21.16
C PHE A 274 -1.88 -26.76 22.53
#